data_56d90914196b8de9907d4c0343c3f7d1
#
_entry.id   56d90914196b8de9907d4c0343c3f7d1
#
_cell.length_a   1.000
_cell.length_b   1.000
_cell.length_c   1.000
_cell.angle_alpha   90.00
_cell.angle_beta   90.00
_cell.angle_gamma   90.00
#
_symmetry.space_group_name_H-M   'P 1'
#
loop_
_entity.id
_entity.type
_entity.pdbx_description
1 polymer ?
#
loop_
_entity_poly.entity_id
_entity_poly.type
_entity_poly.pdbx_seq_one_letter_code
_entity_poly.pdbx_strand_id
1 'polypeptide(L)'
;MLSISSSITNINLFERKIEPNGNWNWNTGIFVGRPFKISYTSSSILMADAWKERANGVPQGCFLLAYYDCDPGKDNLQEALLLRVIEPAELPTDKDIVSSMVDYYKDHIRTGNTKQSQLDEYSRYEFGFSGLRCSILGSFYLDAKKNLRFGADVENFYAAHNYSVIKPSNEILGLIANYRENSVPGGNGDIRIGSIRYSSSQRFNNDIGNIPVYIQAKDFAGKRTALFGMTRTGKSNSIKKIIQANEQMSELAQYQLDKQNESPEEILKQFVDDAPKYPIGQIIFDIN
;
A
#
# COMPACT_ATOMS: atom_id res chain seq x y z
N MET A 1 20.73 14.04 -7.38
CA MET A 1 19.83 13.00 -6.83
C MET A 1 19.39 13.47 -5.46
N LEU A 2 18.20 14.06 -5.35
CA LEU A 2 17.61 14.38 -4.05
C LEU A 2 17.29 13.03 -3.38
N SER A 3 17.81 12.78 -2.21
CA SER A 3 17.63 11.52 -1.50
C SER A 3 16.14 11.40 -1.13
N ILE A 4 15.52 10.30 -1.52
CA ILE A 4 14.15 9.94 -1.16
C ILE A 4 13.94 10.00 0.37
N SER A 5 15.00 9.84 1.15
CA SER A 5 14.98 9.89 2.61
C SER A 5 14.53 11.25 3.19
N SER A 6 14.84 12.36 2.55
CA SER A 6 14.42 13.69 3.04
C SER A 6 12.96 14.02 2.72
N SER A 7 12.38 13.37 1.72
CA SER A 7 10.98 13.58 1.32
C SER A 7 10.01 12.81 2.22
N ILE A 8 10.37 11.63 2.70
CA ILE A 8 9.48 10.76 3.48
C ILE A 8 9.23 11.29 4.90
N THR A 9 10.17 12.02 5.49
CA THR A 9 10.03 12.60 6.85
C THR A 9 8.98 13.71 6.93
N ASN A 10 8.60 14.32 5.80
CA ASN A 10 7.63 15.42 5.74
C ASN A 10 6.28 15.02 5.12
N ILE A 11 6.04 13.74 4.82
CA ILE A 11 4.78 13.29 4.24
C ILE A 11 3.71 13.27 5.32
N ASN A 12 2.74 14.17 5.19
CA ASN A 12 1.54 14.17 6.03
C ASN A 12 0.45 13.31 5.38
N LEU A 13 0.25 12.11 5.93
CA LEU A 13 -0.77 11.17 5.44
C LEU A 13 -2.20 11.73 5.58
N PHE A 14 -2.41 12.72 6.44
CA PHE A 14 -3.71 13.30 6.76
C PHE A 14 -3.89 14.72 6.21
N GLU A 15 -3.06 15.12 5.26
CA GLU A 15 -3.18 16.42 4.62
C GLU A 15 -4.38 16.46 3.67
N ARG A 16 -5.13 17.56 3.75
CA ARG A 16 -6.27 17.85 2.88
C ARG A 16 -5.94 19.01 1.94
N LYS A 17 -6.35 18.87 0.70
CA LYS A 17 -6.22 19.92 -0.31
C LYS A 17 -7.61 20.44 -0.67
N ILE A 18 -7.77 21.76 -0.69
CA ILE A 18 -8.98 22.41 -1.18
C ILE A 18 -8.83 22.63 -2.69
N GLU A 19 -9.75 22.12 -3.45
CA GLU A 19 -9.80 22.30 -4.90
C GLU A 19 -10.41 23.68 -5.25
N PRO A 20 -10.16 24.21 -6.47
CA PRO A 20 -10.70 25.53 -6.89
C PRO A 20 -12.23 25.63 -6.86
N ASN A 21 -12.93 24.52 -6.91
CA ASN A 21 -14.39 24.43 -6.81
C ASN A 21 -14.92 24.47 -5.37
N GLY A 22 -14.03 24.66 -4.38
CA GLY A 22 -14.36 24.68 -2.96
C GLY A 22 -14.50 23.29 -2.32
N ASN A 23 -14.40 22.20 -3.09
CA ASN A 23 -14.37 20.86 -2.57
C ASN A 23 -12.98 20.56 -1.98
N TRP A 24 -12.95 19.81 -0.91
CA TRP A 24 -11.68 19.32 -0.35
C TRP A 24 -11.46 17.86 -0.74
N ASN A 25 -10.19 17.50 -0.89
CA ASN A 25 -9.77 16.13 -1.19
C ASN A 25 -8.52 15.79 -0.36
N TRP A 26 -8.26 14.48 -0.19
CA TRP A 26 -7.04 14.02 0.45
C TRP A 26 -5.84 14.20 -0.49
N ASN A 27 -4.79 14.87 -0.01
CA ASN A 27 -3.58 15.14 -0.82
C ASN A 27 -2.69 13.88 -0.99
N THR A 28 -3.17 12.72 -0.55
CA THR A 28 -2.42 11.46 -0.53
C THR A 28 -2.54 10.64 -1.80
N GLY A 29 -3.43 11.00 -2.71
CA GLY A 29 -3.62 10.25 -3.95
C GLY A 29 -4.89 10.62 -4.70
N ILE A 30 -5.42 9.65 -5.44
CA ILE A 30 -6.57 9.82 -6.32
C ILE A 30 -7.77 9.06 -5.75
N PHE A 31 -8.91 9.75 -5.64
CA PHE A 31 -10.18 9.15 -5.24
C PHE A 31 -10.62 8.06 -6.24
N VAL A 32 -10.99 6.91 -5.72
CA VAL A 32 -11.37 5.74 -6.52
C VAL A 32 -12.75 5.17 -6.17
N GLY A 33 -13.32 5.52 -5.02
CA GLY A 33 -14.64 5.01 -4.65
C GLY A 33 -15.02 5.21 -3.20
N ARG A 34 -16.16 4.62 -2.82
CA ARG A 34 -16.66 4.62 -1.45
C ARG A 34 -17.06 3.20 -1.03
N PRO A 35 -16.79 2.78 0.20
CA PRO A 35 -17.26 1.50 0.68
C PRO A 35 -18.78 1.50 0.80
N PHE A 36 -19.41 0.40 0.43
CA PHE A 36 -20.81 0.12 0.77
C PHE A 36 -20.95 -0.95 1.85
N LYS A 37 -19.84 -1.63 2.18
CA LYS A 37 -19.77 -2.60 3.27
C LYS A 37 -18.37 -2.59 3.87
N ILE A 38 -18.30 -2.52 5.21
CA ILE A 38 -17.06 -2.64 5.98
C ILE A 38 -17.25 -3.68 7.08
N SER A 39 -16.23 -4.48 7.32
CA SER A 39 -16.05 -5.34 8.49
C SER A 39 -14.64 -5.14 9.05
N TYR A 40 -14.27 -5.79 10.13
CA TYR A 40 -12.91 -5.70 10.69
C TYR A 40 -11.81 -6.24 9.76
N THR A 41 -12.14 -7.14 8.84
CA THR A 41 -11.15 -7.82 7.99
C THR A 41 -11.29 -7.50 6.51
N SER A 42 -12.42 -6.94 6.09
CA SER A 42 -12.71 -6.71 4.68
C SER A 42 -13.61 -5.50 4.43
N SER A 43 -13.47 -4.93 3.25
CA SER A 43 -14.32 -3.86 2.76
C SER A 43 -14.75 -4.14 1.33
N SER A 44 -16.01 -3.82 0.99
CA SER A 44 -16.51 -3.82 -0.38
C SER A 44 -16.75 -2.38 -0.82
N ILE A 45 -16.17 -1.99 -1.94
CA ILE A 45 -16.08 -0.61 -2.42
C ILE A 45 -16.88 -0.49 -3.70
N LEU A 46 -17.73 0.52 -3.78
CA LEU A 46 -18.38 0.98 -5.00
C LEU A 46 -17.40 1.84 -5.79
N MET A 47 -17.20 1.49 -7.06
CA MET A 47 -16.32 2.21 -7.97
C MET A 47 -17.05 2.52 -9.28
N ALA A 48 -16.76 3.69 -9.87
CA ALA A 48 -17.16 4.01 -11.23
C ALA A 48 -15.98 3.80 -12.20
N ASP A 49 -16.27 3.43 -13.44
CA ASP A 49 -15.24 3.24 -14.48
C ASP A 49 -14.44 4.53 -14.71
N ALA A 50 -15.10 5.70 -14.71
CA ALA A 50 -14.44 7.00 -14.82
C ALA A 50 -13.42 7.26 -13.67
N TRP A 51 -13.68 6.77 -12.47
CA TRP A 51 -12.73 6.89 -11.34
C TRP A 51 -11.55 5.96 -11.50
N LYS A 52 -11.78 4.72 -11.99
CA LYS A 52 -10.71 3.77 -12.29
C LYS A 52 -9.81 4.29 -13.41
N GLU A 53 -10.39 4.86 -14.47
CA GLU A 53 -9.64 5.44 -15.57
C GLU A 53 -8.76 6.60 -15.11
N ARG A 54 -9.31 7.55 -14.34
CA ARG A 54 -8.55 8.66 -13.74
C ARG A 54 -7.40 8.17 -12.85
N ALA A 55 -7.60 7.05 -12.15
CA ALA A 55 -6.59 6.45 -11.29
C ALA A 55 -5.59 5.54 -12.04
N ASN A 56 -5.60 5.50 -13.38
CA ASN A 56 -4.80 4.57 -14.17
C ASN A 56 -4.98 3.11 -13.72
N GLY A 57 -6.26 2.71 -13.50
CA GLY A 57 -6.63 1.38 -13.08
C GLY A 57 -6.41 1.10 -11.58
N VAL A 58 -7.07 0.06 -11.10
CA VAL A 58 -6.95 -0.46 -9.73
C VAL A 58 -6.69 -1.96 -9.81
N PRO A 59 -5.43 -2.39 -9.98
CA PRO A 59 -5.11 -3.80 -10.18
C PRO A 59 -5.26 -4.62 -8.90
N GLN A 60 -5.36 -5.95 -9.05
CA GLN A 60 -5.31 -6.88 -7.93
C GLN A 60 -4.02 -6.71 -7.12
N GLY A 61 -4.12 -6.76 -5.80
CA GLY A 61 -3.01 -6.53 -4.89
C GLY A 61 -2.65 -5.06 -4.66
N CYS A 62 -3.31 -4.13 -5.33
CA CYS A 62 -3.12 -2.69 -5.13
C CYS A 62 -3.47 -2.29 -3.69
N PHE A 63 -2.65 -1.43 -3.10
CA PHE A 63 -2.96 -0.80 -1.82
C PHE A 63 -3.86 0.41 -2.03
N LEU A 64 -4.82 0.58 -1.15
CA LEU A 64 -5.73 1.72 -1.09
C LEU A 64 -5.79 2.22 0.36
N LEU A 65 -6.13 3.49 0.52
CA LEU A 65 -6.34 4.11 1.83
C LEU A 65 -7.80 4.56 1.93
N ALA A 66 -8.48 4.17 3.01
CA ALA A 66 -9.83 4.63 3.27
C ALA A 66 -9.83 5.61 4.45
N TYR A 67 -10.26 6.83 4.17
CA TYR A 67 -10.35 7.93 5.13
C TYR A 67 -11.80 8.21 5.47
N TYR A 68 -12.09 8.43 6.74
CA TYR A 68 -13.41 8.89 7.15
C TYR A 68 -13.59 10.37 6.78
N ASP A 69 -14.63 10.66 6.02
CA ASP A 69 -14.98 12.02 5.62
C ASP A 69 -15.75 12.71 6.74
N CYS A 70 -15.06 13.29 7.69
CA CYS A 70 -15.65 14.16 8.69
C CYS A 70 -15.59 15.63 8.25
N ASP A 71 -16.45 16.47 8.81
CA ASP A 71 -16.47 17.91 8.55
C ASP A 71 -15.06 18.52 8.69
N PRO A 72 -14.64 19.42 7.81
CA PRO A 72 -13.31 20.01 7.80
C PRO A 72 -12.88 20.70 9.11
N GLY A 73 -13.83 21.02 9.99
CA GLY A 73 -13.56 21.64 11.29
C GLY A 73 -13.43 20.66 12.47
N LYS A 74 -13.59 19.36 12.22
CA LYS A 74 -13.47 18.33 13.25
C LYS A 74 -12.19 17.54 13.03
N ASP A 75 -11.11 17.94 13.67
CA ASP A 75 -9.78 17.28 13.59
C ASP A 75 -9.72 15.86 14.20
N ASN A 76 -10.86 15.22 14.42
CA ASN A 76 -10.98 14.14 15.41
C ASN A 76 -10.62 12.75 14.90
N LEU A 77 -10.34 12.55 13.62
CA LEU A 77 -10.01 11.23 13.10
C LEU A 77 -8.85 11.30 12.10
N GLN A 78 -7.65 11.37 12.68
CA GLN A 78 -6.42 11.20 11.92
C GLN A 78 -6.10 9.70 11.83
N GLU A 79 -6.99 8.97 11.14
CA GLU A 79 -6.89 7.55 10.90
C GLU A 79 -7.19 7.24 9.43
N ALA A 80 -6.44 6.29 8.85
CA ALA A 80 -6.64 5.79 7.51
C ALA A 80 -6.54 4.26 7.51
N LEU A 81 -7.60 3.58 7.08
CA LEU A 81 -7.57 2.13 6.92
C LEU A 81 -6.73 1.76 5.71
N LEU A 82 -5.76 0.86 5.89
CA LEU A 82 -4.98 0.31 4.80
C LEU A 82 -5.70 -0.91 4.21
N LEU A 83 -6.07 -0.79 2.94
CA LEU A 83 -6.79 -1.81 2.19
C LEU A 83 -5.90 -2.45 1.14
N ARG A 84 -6.13 -3.73 0.85
CA ARG A 84 -5.51 -4.44 -0.28
C ARG A 84 -6.58 -5.04 -1.15
N VAL A 85 -6.53 -4.73 -2.43
CA VAL A 85 -7.47 -5.25 -3.46
C VAL A 85 -7.32 -6.76 -3.62
N ILE A 86 -8.44 -7.48 -3.53
CA ILE A 86 -8.48 -8.94 -3.68
C ILE A 86 -9.13 -9.32 -5.00
N GLU A 87 -10.41 -8.96 -5.20
CA GLU A 87 -11.24 -9.43 -6.32
C GLU A 87 -12.41 -8.47 -6.58
N PRO A 88 -13.09 -8.55 -7.72
CA PRO A 88 -14.38 -7.90 -7.92
C PRO A 88 -15.42 -8.37 -6.88
N ALA A 89 -16.35 -7.50 -6.53
CA ALA A 89 -17.45 -7.79 -5.63
C ALA A 89 -18.78 -7.50 -6.32
N GLU A 90 -19.80 -8.26 -5.99
CA GLU A 90 -21.17 -7.99 -6.45
C GLU A 90 -21.71 -6.74 -5.75
N LEU A 91 -22.36 -5.86 -6.51
CA LEU A 91 -23.10 -4.75 -5.96
C LEU A 91 -24.51 -5.22 -5.53
N PRO A 92 -25.10 -4.59 -4.52
CA PRO A 92 -26.49 -4.86 -4.15
C PRO A 92 -27.49 -4.66 -5.30
N THR A 93 -27.13 -3.79 -6.26
CA THR A 93 -27.94 -3.43 -7.44
C THR A 93 -27.65 -4.26 -8.69
N ASP A 94 -26.71 -5.18 -8.67
CA ASP A 94 -26.31 -5.95 -9.88
C ASP A 94 -27.45 -6.73 -10.50
N LYS A 95 -28.38 -7.25 -9.70
CA LYS A 95 -29.57 -7.94 -10.23
C LYS A 95 -30.49 -7.01 -11.00
N ASP A 96 -30.67 -5.80 -10.50
CA ASP A 96 -31.52 -4.79 -11.15
C ASP A 96 -30.86 -4.28 -12.43
N ILE A 97 -29.54 -4.08 -12.40
CA ILE A 97 -28.74 -3.69 -13.57
C ILE A 97 -28.81 -4.75 -14.65
N VAL A 98 -28.63 -6.04 -14.29
CA VAL A 98 -28.74 -7.14 -15.27
C VAL A 98 -30.12 -7.22 -15.87
N SER A 99 -31.20 -7.01 -15.09
CA SER A 99 -32.56 -6.96 -15.58
C SER A 99 -32.76 -5.81 -16.59
N SER A 100 -32.30 -4.61 -16.24
CA SER A 100 -32.35 -3.43 -17.12
C SER A 100 -31.57 -3.65 -18.41
N MET A 101 -30.38 -4.30 -18.34
CA MET A 101 -29.59 -4.68 -19.52
C MET A 101 -30.37 -5.63 -20.44
N VAL A 102 -31.01 -6.64 -19.87
CA VAL A 102 -31.81 -7.61 -20.65
C VAL A 102 -32.94 -6.90 -21.35
N ASP A 103 -33.64 -6.01 -20.68
CA ASP A 103 -34.76 -5.27 -21.26
C ASP A 103 -34.31 -4.29 -22.37
N TYR A 104 -33.20 -3.59 -22.14
CA TYR A 104 -32.56 -2.75 -23.16
C TYR A 104 -32.22 -3.54 -24.43
N TYR A 105 -31.57 -4.69 -24.31
CA TYR A 105 -31.23 -5.50 -25.49
C TYR A 105 -32.45 -6.15 -26.15
N LYS A 106 -33.48 -6.55 -25.42
CA LYS A 106 -34.74 -7.06 -25.99
C LYS A 106 -35.40 -6.03 -26.91
N ASP A 107 -35.46 -4.79 -26.47
CA ASP A 107 -36.05 -3.71 -27.26
C ASP A 107 -35.23 -3.41 -28.52
N HIS A 108 -33.92 -3.44 -28.44
CA HIS A 108 -33.04 -3.26 -29.61
C HIS A 108 -33.14 -4.41 -30.61
N ILE A 109 -33.24 -5.65 -30.16
CA ILE A 109 -33.42 -6.82 -31.01
C ILE A 109 -34.76 -6.74 -31.71
N ARG A 110 -35.83 -6.36 -31.02
CA ARG A 110 -37.18 -6.25 -31.54
C ARG A 110 -37.31 -5.17 -32.59
N THR A 111 -36.59 -4.07 -32.48
CA THR A 111 -36.63 -2.96 -33.45
C THR A 111 -35.72 -3.17 -34.66
N GLY A 112 -35.02 -4.31 -34.76
CA GLY A 112 -34.14 -4.63 -35.90
C GLY A 112 -32.92 -3.70 -36.04
N ASN A 113 -32.54 -3.03 -34.99
CA ASN A 113 -31.40 -2.10 -35.00
C ASN A 113 -30.10 -2.89 -35.06
N THR A 114 -29.38 -2.79 -36.19
CA THR A 114 -28.11 -3.50 -36.43
C THR A 114 -26.91 -2.97 -35.63
N LYS A 115 -27.05 -1.85 -34.91
CA LYS A 115 -26.00 -1.31 -34.02
C LYS A 115 -26.05 -1.90 -32.59
N GLN A 116 -26.35 -3.17 -32.50
CA GLN A 116 -26.65 -3.91 -31.26
C GLN A 116 -25.52 -4.00 -30.24
N SER A 117 -24.29 -3.66 -30.62
CA SER A 117 -23.13 -3.78 -29.71
C SER A 117 -22.74 -2.48 -28.98
N GLN A 118 -23.38 -1.36 -29.28
CA GLN A 118 -23.07 -0.06 -28.71
C GLN A 118 -24.17 0.37 -27.74
N LEU A 119 -23.80 0.49 -26.47
CA LEU A 119 -24.63 1.17 -25.49
C LEU A 119 -24.67 2.67 -25.82
N ASP A 120 -25.84 3.29 -25.69
CA ASP A 120 -25.96 4.74 -25.68
C ASP A 120 -25.20 5.34 -24.48
N GLU A 121 -24.91 6.62 -24.54
CA GLU A 121 -24.07 7.30 -23.53
C GLU A 121 -24.71 7.23 -22.14
N TYR A 122 -26.02 7.35 -22.03
CA TYR A 122 -26.75 7.28 -20.78
C TYR A 122 -26.65 5.89 -20.14
N SER A 123 -26.95 4.83 -20.88
CA SER A 123 -26.86 3.44 -20.41
C SER A 123 -25.43 3.06 -20.05
N ARG A 124 -24.42 3.63 -20.74
CA ARG A 124 -23.00 3.41 -20.39
C ARG A 124 -22.67 3.98 -19.03
N TYR A 125 -23.17 5.16 -18.67
CA TYR A 125 -22.98 5.74 -17.34
C TYR A 125 -23.72 4.95 -16.26
N GLU A 126 -24.93 4.51 -16.53
CA GLU A 126 -25.74 3.73 -15.59
C GLU A 126 -25.08 2.37 -15.27
N PHE A 127 -24.51 1.70 -16.28
CA PHE A 127 -23.84 0.41 -16.12
C PHE A 127 -22.35 0.54 -15.74
N GLY A 128 -21.82 1.74 -15.65
CA GLY A 128 -20.41 2.03 -15.38
C GLY A 128 -19.97 1.88 -13.93
N PHE A 129 -20.77 1.22 -13.07
CA PHE A 129 -20.42 0.97 -11.67
C PHE A 129 -20.06 -0.50 -11.46
N SER A 130 -19.16 -0.74 -10.52
CA SER A 130 -18.74 -2.09 -10.13
C SER A 130 -18.28 -2.13 -8.68
N GLY A 131 -18.41 -3.32 -8.08
CA GLY A 131 -17.89 -3.58 -6.75
C GLY A 131 -16.45 -4.07 -6.76
N LEU A 132 -15.71 -3.75 -5.71
CA LEU A 132 -14.36 -4.22 -5.47
C LEU A 132 -14.22 -4.70 -4.02
N ARG A 133 -13.79 -5.95 -3.83
CA ARG A 133 -13.50 -6.51 -2.51
C ARG A 133 -12.04 -6.28 -2.14
N CYS A 134 -11.84 -5.76 -0.94
CA CYS A 134 -10.53 -5.52 -0.36
C CYS A 134 -10.42 -6.21 1.00
N SER A 135 -9.23 -6.69 1.36
CA SER A 135 -8.91 -7.01 2.75
C SER A 135 -8.40 -5.75 3.46
N ILE A 136 -8.73 -5.63 4.74
CA ILE A 136 -8.18 -4.61 5.62
C ILE A 136 -6.92 -5.19 6.25
N LEU A 137 -5.80 -4.46 6.13
CA LEU A 137 -4.49 -4.89 6.65
C LEU A 137 -4.19 -4.25 8.00
N GLY A 138 -4.91 -3.19 8.36
CA GLY A 138 -4.72 -2.41 9.56
C GLY A 138 -5.05 -0.94 9.33
N SER A 139 -4.63 -0.08 10.24
CA SER A 139 -4.84 1.35 10.15
C SER A 139 -3.58 2.16 10.44
N PHE A 140 -3.38 3.24 9.69
CA PHE A 140 -2.44 4.29 10.00
C PHE A 140 -3.13 5.34 10.87
N TYR A 141 -2.48 5.78 11.94
CA TYR A 141 -3.02 6.81 12.83
C TYR A 141 -1.90 7.68 13.41
N LEU A 142 -2.24 8.82 13.99
CA LEU A 142 -1.29 9.64 14.73
C LEU A 142 -1.43 9.38 16.23
N ASP A 143 -0.29 9.13 16.89
CA ASP A 143 -0.24 9.03 18.34
C ASP A 143 -0.40 10.40 19.02
N ALA A 144 -0.47 10.43 20.35
CA ALA A 144 -0.60 11.66 21.13
C ALA A 144 0.53 12.68 20.90
N LYS A 145 1.67 12.23 20.38
CA LYS A 145 2.83 13.06 20.03
C LYS A 145 2.83 13.44 18.54
N LYS A 146 1.76 13.15 17.80
CA LYS A 146 1.62 13.34 16.35
C LYS A 146 2.62 12.53 15.51
N ASN A 147 3.14 11.42 16.03
CA ASN A 147 3.93 10.50 15.22
C ASN A 147 3.00 9.52 14.48
N LEU A 148 3.32 9.23 13.23
CA LEU A 148 2.61 8.24 12.44
C LEU A 148 2.87 6.84 13.01
N ARG A 149 1.78 6.10 13.27
CA ARG A 149 1.78 4.72 13.75
C ARG A 149 0.96 3.83 12.81
N PHE A 150 1.23 2.55 12.86
CA PHE A 150 0.46 1.54 12.16
C PHE A 150 0.02 0.45 13.13
N GLY A 151 -1.29 0.23 13.22
CA GLY A 151 -1.89 -0.91 13.91
C GLY A 151 -2.30 -1.98 12.91
N ALA A 152 -1.98 -3.23 13.19
CA ALA A 152 -2.35 -4.36 12.33
C ALA A 152 -3.82 -4.77 12.46
N ASP A 153 -4.54 -4.20 13.38
CA ASP A 153 -5.95 -4.39 13.66
C ASP A 153 -6.73 -3.07 13.55
N VAL A 154 -8.02 -3.17 13.45
CA VAL A 154 -8.93 -2.02 13.42
C VAL A 154 -9.70 -2.00 14.74
N GLU A 155 -9.47 -0.97 15.54
CA GLU A 155 -10.15 -0.82 16.83
C GLU A 155 -11.59 -0.34 16.66
N ASN A 156 -11.84 0.51 15.66
CA ASN A 156 -13.15 1.09 15.40
C ASN A 156 -13.36 1.36 13.90
N PHE A 157 -14.64 1.37 13.49
CA PHE A 157 -15.03 1.87 12.17
C PHE A 157 -16.39 2.57 12.25
N TYR A 158 -16.58 3.51 11.35
CA TYR A 158 -17.81 4.29 11.21
C TYR A 158 -18.67 3.76 10.05
N ALA A 159 -19.77 4.46 9.75
CA ALA A 159 -20.64 4.11 8.64
C ALA A 159 -19.85 4.05 7.32
N ALA A 160 -19.97 2.93 6.61
CA ALA A 160 -19.18 2.63 5.42
C ALA A 160 -19.22 3.75 4.37
N HIS A 161 -20.39 4.31 4.12
CA HIS A 161 -20.61 5.32 3.08
C HIS A 161 -19.89 6.65 3.34
N ASN A 162 -19.46 6.90 4.57
CA ASN A 162 -18.74 8.12 4.95
C ASN A 162 -17.22 8.01 4.78
N TYR A 163 -16.73 6.90 4.24
CA TYR A 163 -15.31 6.79 3.89
C TYR A 163 -15.07 7.16 2.44
N SER A 164 -14.00 7.89 2.17
CA SER A 164 -13.42 8.07 0.85
C SER A 164 -12.25 7.13 0.66
N VAL A 165 -12.26 6.36 -0.43
CA VAL A 165 -11.16 5.45 -0.77
C VAL A 165 -10.26 6.10 -1.80
N ILE A 166 -8.97 6.15 -1.49
CA ILE A 166 -7.92 6.81 -2.25
C ILE A 166 -6.91 5.78 -2.73
N LYS A 167 -6.55 5.81 -4.01
CA LYS A 167 -5.36 5.13 -4.50
C LYS A 167 -4.15 6.00 -4.19
N PRO A 168 -3.20 5.54 -3.36
CA PRO A 168 -2.09 6.37 -2.91
C PRO A 168 -1.20 6.82 -4.06
N SER A 169 -0.62 8.01 -3.93
CA SER A 169 0.46 8.49 -4.79
C SER A 169 1.71 7.62 -4.64
N ASN A 170 2.67 7.76 -5.54
CA ASN A 170 3.92 6.99 -5.48
C ASN A 170 4.71 7.25 -4.19
N GLU A 171 4.68 8.47 -3.67
CA GLU A 171 5.34 8.83 -2.42
C GLU A 171 4.69 8.13 -1.23
N ILE A 172 3.37 8.19 -1.15
CA ILE A 172 2.60 7.52 -0.09
C ILE A 172 2.72 6.00 -0.20
N LEU A 173 2.74 5.46 -1.42
CA LEU A 173 2.97 4.03 -1.64
C LEU A 173 4.36 3.60 -1.18
N GLY A 174 5.38 4.45 -1.39
CA GLY A 174 6.72 4.25 -0.87
C GLY A 174 6.75 4.23 0.66
N LEU A 175 6.01 5.12 1.32
CA LEU A 175 5.82 5.12 2.76
C LEU A 175 5.15 3.82 3.24
N ILE A 176 4.03 3.43 2.64
CA ILE A 176 3.30 2.21 3.01
C ILE A 176 4.20 0.96 2.91
N ALA A 177 4.92 0.83 1.79
CA ALA A 177 5.74 -0.35 1.52
C ALA A 177 6.97 -0.49 2.43
N ASN A 178 7.48 0.63 2.93
CA ASN A 178 8.71 0.67 3.73
C ASN A 178 8.46 1.21 5.15
N TYR A 179 7.20 1.28 5.57
CA TYR A 179 6.88 1.82 6.89
C TYR A 179 7.54 0.99 7.99
N ARG A 180 8.21 1.70 8.88
CA ARG A 180 8.79 1.17 10.14
C ARG A 180 8.67 2.24 11.21
N GLU A 181 8.40 1.81 12.41
CA GLU A 181 8.38 2.71 13.55
C GLU A 181 9.78 3.29 13.79
N ASN A 182 9.83 4.61 13.97
CA ASN A 182 11.05 5.36 14.35
C ASN A 182 12.24 5.18 13.37
N SER A 183 11.99 4.83 12.12
CA SER A 183 13.02 4.62 11.10
C SER A 183 12.64 5.27 9.78
N VAL A 184 13.63 5.85 9.11
CA VAL A 184 13.46 6.43 7.76
C VAL A 184 13.96 5.42 6.73
N PRO A 185 13.13 5.00 5.78
CA PRO A 185 13.53 4.07 4.73
C PRO A 185 14.69 4.61 3.87
N GLY A 186 15.62 3.73 3.50
CA GLY A 186 16.81 4.07 2.71
C GLY A 186 17.98 4.64 3.54
N GLY A 187 17.91 4.53 4.88
CA GLY A 187 19.00 4.86 5.78
C GLY A 187 20.09 3.78 5.84
N ASN A 188 21.03 3.98 6.77
CA ASN A 188 22.11 3.02 7.01
C ASN A 188 21.53 1.64 7.40
N GLY A 189 22.04 0.59 6.76
CA GLY A 189 21.59 -0.78 7.00
C GLY A 189 20.35 -1.20 6.21
N ASP A 190 19.75 -0.32 5.42
CA ASP A 190 18.66 -0.64 4.51
C ASP A 190 19.16 -1.14 3.17
N ILE A 191 18.64 -2.28 2.73
CA ILE A 191 19.02 -2.90 1.47
C ILE A 191 17.83 -2.98 0.56
N ARG A 192 17.99 -2.40 -0.63
CA ARG A 192 16.99 -2.48 -1.68
C ARG A 192 16.89 -3.90 -2.22
N ILE A 193 15.75 -4.55 -2.02
CA ILE A 193 15.46 -5.90 -2.55
C ILE A 193 14.76 -5.87 -3.91
N GLY A 194 14.11 -4.76 -4.25
CA GLY A 194 13.38 -4.64 -5.50
C GLY A 194 12.57 -3.36 -5.59
N SER A 195 11.51 -3.40 -6.38
CA SER A 195 10.53 -2.33 -6.53
C SER A 195 9.12 -2.90 -6.49
N ILE A 196 8.13 -2.07 -6.15
CA ILE A 196 6.73 -2.46 -6.14
C ILE A 196 6.27 -2.81 -7.55
N ARG A 197 5.52 -3.90 -7.66
CA ARG A 197 4.90 -4.35 -8.91
C ARG A 197 3.55 -4.97 -8.62
N TYR A 198 2.48 -4.43 -9.20
CA TYR A 198 1.14 -4.98 -9.05
C TYR A 198 0.77 -6.00 -10.13
N SER A 199 1.27 -5.83 -11.36
CA SER A 199 0.93 -6.74 -12.45
C SER A 199 2.12 -7.03 -13.36
N SER A 200 2.02 -8.09 -14.17
CA SER A 200 3.03 -8.43 -15.17
C SER A 200 2.97 -7.52 -16.39
N SER A 201 1.77 -7.02 -16.74
CA SER A 201 1.63 -5.99 -17.77
C SER A 201 1.97 -4.64 -17.15
N GLN A 202 2.88 -3.89 -17.71
CA GLN A 202 3.23 -2.56 -17.20
C GLN A 202 2.28 -1.45 -17.70
N ARG A 203 1.11 -1.82 -18.26
CA ARG A 203 0.17 -0.88 -18.89
C ARG A 203 -0.29 0.26 -17.97
N PHE A 204 -0.43 -0.01 -16.67
CA PHE A 204 -0.87 0.98 -15.67
C PHE A 204 0.20 1.26 -14.61
N ASN A 205 1.45 0.85 -14.86
CA ASN A 205 2.53 0.86 -13.87
C ASN A 205 3.73 1.72 -14.29
N ASN A 206 3.60 2.56 -15.31
CA ASN A 206 4.73 3.35 -15.82
C ASN A 206 5.40 4.19 -14.73
N ASP A 207 4.65 4.60 -13.71
CA ASP A 207 5.16 5.43 -12.62
C ASP A 207 5.53 4.64 -11.35
N ILE A 208 4.96 3.43 -11.15
CA ILE A 208 5.15 2.63 -9.93
C ILE A 208 6.47 1.84 -9.94
N GLY A 209 7.01 1.53 -11.12
CA GLY A 209 8.21 0.68 -11.28
C GLY A 209 9.48 1.18 -10.58
N ASN A 210 9.49 2.39 -10.06
CA ASN A 210 10.63 3.01 -9.41
C ASN A 210 10.53 3.11 -7.89
N ILE A 211 9.41 2.68 -7.27
CA ILE A 211 9.25 2.73 -5.82
C ILE A 211 10.05 1.59 -5.19
N PRO A 212 11.17 1.90 -4.51
CA PRO A 212 12.03 0.88 -3.93
C PRO A 212 11.39 0.23 -2.72
N VAL A 213 11.70 -1.05 -2.51
CA VAL A 213 11.36 -1.80 -1.29
C VAL A 213 12.66 -2.17 -0.59
N TYR A 214 12.74 -1.84 0.70
CA TYR A 214 13.90 -2.05 1.54
C TYR A 214 13.63 -3.09 2.62
N ILE A 215 14.68 -3.82 2.98
CA ILE A 215 14.74 -4.68 4.16
C ILE A 215 15.93 -4.25 5.01
N GLN A 216 15.89 -4.54 6.31
CA GLN A 216 17.03 -4.30 7.21
C GLN A 216 17.70 -5.61 7.58
N ALA A 217 19.04 -5.63 7.59
CA ALA A 217 19.79 -6.81 8.00
C ALA A 217 19.49 -7.22 9.45
N LYS A 218 19.22 -6.27 10.35
CA LYS A 218 18.82 -6.55 11.75
C LYS A 218 17.52 -7.37 11.86
N ASP A 219 16.69 -7.39 10.80
CA ASP A 219 15.47 -8.20 10.80
C ASP A 219 15.76 -9.69 10.58
N PHE A 220 16.94 -10.02 10.07
CA PHE A 220 17.38 -11.38 9.75
C PHE A 220 18.52 -11.86 10.66
N ALA A 221 19.41 -10.95 11.11
CA ALA A 221 20.54 -11.29 11.94
C ALA A 221 20.10 -11.89 13.28
N GLY A 222 20.61 -13.07 13.61
CA GLY A 222 20.28 -13.80 14.84
C GLY A 222 18.87 -14.37 14.89
N LYS A 223 18.11 -14.33 13.78
CA LYS A 223 16.72 -14.83 13.70
C LYS A 223 16.61 -16.01 12.75
N ARG A 224 15.59 -16.85 12.98
CA ARG A 224 15.23 -17.93 12.06
C ARG A 224 14.29 -17.39 11.00
N THR A 225 14.70 -17.45 9.75
CA THR A 225 13.90 -16.98 8.60
C THR A 225 13.68 -18.12 7.63
N ALA A 226 12.45 -18.32 7.17
CA ALA A 226 12.10 -19.28 6.15
C ALA A 226 11.54 -18.57 4.91
N LEU A 227 12.06 -18.94 3.73
CA LEU A 227 11.60 -18.43 2.43
C LEU A 227 10.81 -19.50 1.70
N PHE A 228 9.51 -19.26 1.54
CA PHE A 228 8.62 -20.15 0.79
C PHE A 228 8.32 -19.59 -0.58
N GLY A 229 8.20 -20.46 -1.56
CA GLY A 229 7.81 -20.08 -2.92
C GLY A 229 8.07 -21.21 -3.91
N MET A 230 7.39 -21.17 -5.04
CA MET A 230 7.60 -22.11 -6.14
C MET A 230 8.97 -21.92 -6.80
N THR A 231 9.37 -22.86 -7.63
CA THR A 231 10.58 -22.76 -8.46
C THR A 231 10.50 -21.50 -9.34
N ARG A 232 11.61 -20.82 -9.54
CA ARG A 232 11.73 -19.59 -10.35
C ARG A 232 11.01 -18.34 -9.79
N THR A 233 10.62 -18.32 -8.53
CA THR A 233 10.01 -17.14 -7.87
C THR A 233 11.03 -16.17 -7.29
N GLY A 234 12.33 -16.39 -7.50
CA GLY A 234 13.38 -15.48 -7.03
C GLY A 234 13.90 -15.77 -5.62
N LYS A 235 13.55 -16.90 -4.98
CA LYS A 235 14.04 -17.27 -3.61
C LYS A 235 15.56 -17.16 -3.49
N SER A 236 16.31 -17.77 -4.40
CA SER A 236 17.77 -17.74 -4.36
C SER A 236 18.34 -16.33 -4.52
N ASN A 237 17.67 -15.48 -5.29
CA ASN A 237 18.07 -14.08 -5.41
C ASN A 237 17.80 -13.31 -4.11
N SER A 238 16.69 -13.58 -3.44
CA SER A 238 16.39 -12.97 -2.13
C SER A 238 17.41 -13.38 -1.08
N ILE A 239 17.81 -14.66 -1.04
CA ILE A 239 18.88 -15.15 -0.14
C ILE A 239 20.20 -14.42 -0.41
N LYS A 240 20.62 -14.29 -1.67
CA LYS A 240 21.84 -13.55 -2.04
C LYS A 240 21.79 -12.10 -1.58
N LYS A 241 20.62 -11.45 -1.65
CA LYS A 241 20.43 -10.09 -1.15
C LYS A 241 20.56 -10.01 0.38
N ILE A 242 20.02 -10.98 1.11
CA ILE A 242 20.15 -11.05 2.57
C ILE A 242 21.63 -11.28 2.98
N ILE A 243 22.35 -12.15 2.28
CA ILE A 243 23.78 -12.38 2.51
C ILE A 243 24.58 -11.09 2.29
N GLN A 244 24.34 -10.41 1.16
CA GLN A 244 24.94 -9.11 0.87
C GLN A 244 24.61 -8.06 1.94
N ALA A 245 23.38 -8.10 2.44
CA ALA A 245 22.90 -7.26 3.53
C ALA A 245 23.73 -7.43 4.79
N ASN A 246 23.91 -8.66 5.21
CA ASN A 246 24.66 -8.98 6.41
C ASN A 246 26.15 -8.61 6.28
N GLU A 247 26.72 -8.74 5.08
CA GLU A 247 28.10 -8.35 4.79
C GLU A 247 28.29 -6.83 4.94
N GLN A 248 27.43 -6.04 4.29
CA GLN A 248 27.47 -4.58 4.40
C GLN A 248 27.26 -4.09 5.84
N MET A 249 26.35 -4.74 6.59
CA MET A 249 26.17 -4.44 8.01
C MET A 249 27.41 -4.80 8.85
N SER A 250 28.07 -5.91 8.52
CA SER A 250 29.29 -6.35 9.19
C SER A 250 30.43 -5.35 8.99
N GLU A 251 30.55 -4.74 7.82
CA GLU A 251 31.52 -3.67 7.55
C GLU A 251 31.28 -2.44 8.43
N LEU A 252 30.01 -2.07 8.66
CA LEU A 252 29.67 -0.96 9.55
C LEU A 252 30.05 -1.22 11.02
N ALA A 253 30.10 -2.47 11.46
CA ALA A 253 30.48 -2.84 12.82
C ALA A 253 31.96 -2.52 13.15
N GLN A 254 32.85 -2.53 12.18
CA GLN A 254 34.28 -2.26 12.39
C GLN A 254 34.55 -0.88 12.94
N TYR A 255 33.70 0.10 12.63
CA TYR A 255 33.83 1.48 13.14
C TYR A 255 33.39 1.64 14.59
N GLN A 256 32.73 0.66 15.20
CA GLN A 256 32.19 0.74 16.56
C GLN A 256 33.07 0.00 17.61
N LEU A 257 33.92 -0.91 17.17
CA LEU A 257 34.84 -1.64 18.06
C LEU A 257 35.92 -0.76 18.69
N ASP A 258 36.18 0.43 18.14
CA ASP A 258 37.19 1.36 18.62
C ASP A 258 36.71 2.29 19.75
N LYS A 259 35.46 2.23 20.16
CA LYS A 259 34.93 3.01 21.29
C LYS A 259 35.19 2.30 22.62
N GLN A 260 36.33 2.59 23.21
CA GLN A 260 36.71 2.14 24.55
C GLN A 260 35.97 2.93 25.63
N ASN A 261 34.81 2.59 26.06
CA ASN A 261 34.13 2.95 27.32
C ASN A 261 32.60 2.75 27.18
N GLU A 262 32.21 1.51 27.09
CA GLU A 262 30.77 1.19 27.04
C GLU A 262 30.27 0.90 28.47
N SER A 263 29.05 1.37 28.79
CA SER A 263 28.35 1.01 30.00
C SER A 263 27.93 -0.49 29.98
N PRO A 264 27.76 -1.14 31.14
CA PRO A 264 27.30 -2.54 31.19
C PRO A 264 25.98 -2.79 30.43
N GLU A 265 25.11 -1.80 30.33
CA GLU A 265 23.85 -1.88 29.58
C GLU A 265 24.06 -1.81 28.06
N GLU A 266 25.07 -1.08 27.60
CA GLU A 266 25.48 -1.01 26.20
C GLU A 266 26.15 -2.28 25.71
N ILE A 267 26.83 -2.98 26.60
CA ILE A 267 27.48 -4.28 26.31
C ILE A 267 26.45 -5.33 25.90
N LEU A 268 25.21 -5.26 26.42
CA LEU A 268 24.14 -6.21 26.14
C LEU A 268 23.38 -5.90 24.83
N LYS A 269 23.53 -4.70 24.27
CA LYS A 269 22.89 -4.35 23.01
C LYS A 269 23.62 -5.00 21.85
N GLN A 270 22.89 -5.72 21.02
CA GLN A 270 23.44 -6.33 19.78
C GLN A 270 23.60 -5.32 18.65
N PHE A 271 22.82 -4.25 18.67
CA PHE A 271 22.81 -3.17 17.68
C PHE A 271 22.88 -1.81 18.38
N VAL A 272 23.67 -0.90 17.83
CA VAL A 272 23.79 0.50 18.25
C VAL A 272 23.64 1.35 16.99
N ASP A 273 22.73 2.33 17.01
CA ASP A 273 22.43 3.21 15.87
C ASP A 273 22.19 2.45 14.55
N ASP A 274 21.40 1.37 14.62
CA ASP A 274 21.08 0.47 13.50
C ASP A 274 22.27 -0.32 12.91
N ALA A 275 23.48 -0.23 13.50
CA ALA A 275 24.62 -1.05 13.12
C ALA A 275 24.88 -2.15 14.18
N PRO A 276 25.34 -3.34 13.78
CA PRO A 276 25.70 -4.39 14.73
C PRO A 276 26.96 -3.99 15.52
N LYS A 277 26.99 -4.33 16.80
CA LYS A 277 28.12 -4.07 17.66
C LYS A 277 29.37 -4.83 17.23
N TYR A 278 29.19 -6.05 16.75
CA TYR A 278 30.25 -6.93 16.29
C TYR A 278 30.02 -7.38 14.86
N PRO A 279 31.09 -7.69 14.08
CA PRO A 279 30.92 -8.26 12.74
C PRO A 279 30.05 -9.51 12.76
N ILE A 280 29.15 -9.62 11.78
CA ILE A 280 28.20 -10.74 11.65
C ILE A 280 28.89 -11.87 10.89
N GLY A 281 29.13 -13.00 11.55
CA GLY A 281 29.61 -14.23 10.91
C GLY A 281 28.47 -14.90 10.14
N GLN A 282 28.75 -15.36 8.93
CA GLN A 282 27.78 -16.10 8.09
C GLN A 282 28.34 -17.46 7.71
N ILE A 283 27.53 -18.51 7.89
CA ILE A 283 27.82 -19.85 7.40
C ILE A 283 26.73 -20.20 6.39
N ILE A 284 27.12 -20.47 5.15
CA ILE A 284 26.22 -20.75 4.04
C ILE A 284 26.37 -22.20 3.63
N PHE A 285 25.29 -22.99 3.77
CA PHE A 285 25.22 -24.34 3.26
C PHE A 285 24.38 -24.32 1.97
N ASP A 286 25.02 -24.60 0.83
CA ASP A 286 24.34 -24.80 -0.45
C ASP A 286 24.23 -26.29 -0.71
N ILE A 287 23.00 -26.81 -0.72
CA ILE A 287 22.70 -28.21 -1.03
C ILE A 287 22.21 -28.23 -2.47
N ASN A 288 23.09 -28.50 -3.41
CA ASN A 288 22.74 -28.78 -4.82
C ASN A 288 22.19 -30.18 -5.00
#